data_0a7aac76542ce10fc948e1037eb80ae4
#
_entry.id   0a7aac76542ce10fc948e1037eb80ae4
#
_cell.length_a   1.000
_cell.length_b   1.000
_cell.length_c   1.000
_cell.angle_alpha   90.00
_cell.angle_beta   90.00
_cell.angle_gamma   90.00
#
_symmetry.space_group_name_H-M   'P 1'
#
loop_
_entity.id
_entity.type
_entity.pdbx_description
1 polymer ?
#
loop_
_entity_poly.entity_id
_entity_poly.type
_entity_poly.pdbx_seq_one_letter_code
_entity_poly.pdbx_strand_id
1 'polypeptide(L)'
;VTNVQIFGVRNSPASRAAERFFKERRVPIQFVDLNQKPMAPGEIRRFIERFGLAALVDVEGAAYADAGLKYLKVTDSEMLQRIEREPKLLRLPLVRGSRRLSVGQDEAAWKEMAAEAGAR
;
A
#
# COMPACT_ATOMS: atom_id res chain seq x y z
N VAL A 1 6.80 16.19 13.91
CA VAL A 1 6.51 16.20 12.47
C VAL A 1 6.02 14.83 12.05
N THR A 2 4.89 14.81 11.41
CA THR A 2 4.31 13.56 10.95
C THR A 2 4.61 13.36 9.49
N ASN A 3 5.27 12.26 9.17
CA ASN A 3 5.55 11.89 7.79
C ASN A 3 4.50 10.91 7.29
N VAL A 4 4.15 11.05 6.02
CA VAL A 4 3.32 10.07 5.34
C VAL A 4 4.26 8.99 4.80
N GLN A 5 3.93 7.73 5.06
CA GLN A 5 4.68 6.60 4.54
C GLN A 5 3.92 5.96 3.39
N ILE A 6 4.60 5.77 2.26
CA ILE A 6 4.02 5.15 1.08
C ILE A 6 4.72 3.82 0.85
N PHE A 7 3.98 2.74 0.94
CA PHE A 7 4.49 1.39 0.67
C PHE A 7 4.05 0.99 -0.73
N GLY A 8 4.98 0.96 -1.65
CA GLY A 8 4.66 0.68 -3.03
C GLY A 8 5.87 0.22 -3.82
N VAL A 9 5.74 0.21 -5.13
CA VAL A 9 6.86 -0.10 -6.02
C VAL A 9 7.03 1.02 -7.04
N ARG A 10 8.27 1.27 -7.43
CA ARG A 10 8.59 2.42 -8.29
C ARG A 10 7.94 2.35 -9.67
N ASN A 11 7.68 1.15 -10.18
CA ASN A 11 7.07 0.99 -11.49
C ASN A 11 5.54 0.86 -11.43
N SER A 12 4.92 1.10 -10.28
CA SER A 12 3.46 1.15 -10.15
C SER A 12 2.97 2.57 -10.41
N PRO A 13 2.11 2.79 -11.42
CA PRO A 13 1.57 4.13 -11.66
C PRO A 13 0.82 4.70 -10.47
N ALA A 14 0.06 3.86 -9.74
CA ALA A 14 -0.66 4.31 -8.55
C ALA A 14 0.29 4.71 -7.42
N SER A 15 1.39 3.96 -7.23
CA SER A 15 2.40 4.32 -6.23
C SER A 15 3.05 5.65 -6.56
N ARG A 16 3.36 5.88 -7.84
CA ARG A 16 3.93 7.15 -8.28
C ARG A 16 2.94 8.30 -8.16
N ALA A 17 1.66 8.02 -8.40
CA ALA A 17 0.60 9.02 -8.23
C ALA A 17 0.51 9.50 -6.78
N ALA A 18 0.61 8.57 -5.83
CA ALA A 18 0.60 8.92 -4.40
C ALA A 18 1.81 9.77 -4.05
N GLU A 19 3.00 9.38 -4.51
CA GLU A 19 4.22 10.14 -4.25
C GLU A 19 4.08 11.57 -4.77
N ARG A 20 3.63 11.72 -6.00
CA ARG A 20 3.43 13.02 -6.62
C ARG A 20 2.38 13.86 -5.88
N PHE A 21 1.28 13.22 -5.48
CA PHE A 21 0.19 13.89 -4.77
C PHE A 21 0.69 14.61 -3.52
N PHE A 22 1.46 13.90 -2.69
CA PHE A 22 1.96 14.47 -1.44
C PHE A 22 3.10 15.46 -1.68
N LYS A 23 3.97 15.22 -2.66
CA LYS A 23 5.04 16.15 -2.99
C LYS A 23 4.52 17.49 -3.46
N GLU A 24 3.48 17.49 -4.30
CA GLU A 24 2.86 18.72 -4.79
C GLU A 24 2.26 19.55 -3.65
N ARG A 25 1.89 18.91 -2.56
CA ARG A 25 1.32 19.54 -1.38
C ARG A 25 2.36 19.81 -0.29
N ARG A 26 3.63 19.55 -0.60
CA ARG A 26 4.75 19.77 0.32
C ARG A 26 4.63 18.99 1.62
N VAL A 27 4.02 17.81 1.55
CA VAL A 27 3.94 16.90 2.69
C VAL A 27 5.19 16.02 2.68
N PRO A 28 5.96 15.95 3.78
CA PRO A 28 7.09 15.04 3.85
C PRO A 28 6.62 13.60 3.73
N ILE A 29 7.30 12.84 2.88
CA ILE A 29 6.98 11.43 2.68
C ILE A 29 8.20 10.56 2.86
N GLN A 30 7.94 9.29 3.22
CA GLN A 30 8.94 8.24 3.16
C GLN A 30 8.38 7.19 2.21
N PHE A 31 9.06 7.01 1.08
CA PHE A 31 8.67 5.98 0.11
C PHE A 31 9.44 4.70 0.41
N VAL A 32 8.70 3.64 0.73
CA VAL A 32 9.28 2.33 0.99
C VAL A 32 9.06 1.47 -0.26
N ASP A 33 10.15 1.17 -0.97
CA ASP A 33 10.08 0.34 -2.17
C ASP A 33 10.04 -1.12 -1.76
N LEU A 34 8.88 -1.74 -1.96
CA LEU A 34 8.64 -3.12 -1.52
C LEU A 34 9.41 -4.14 -2.34
N ASN A 35 9.96 -3.75 -3.50
CA ASN A 35 10.87 -4.62 -4.25
C ASN A 35 12.23 -4.73 -3.59
N GLN A 36 12.61 -3.72 -2.82
CA GLN A 36 13.90 -3.72 -2.12
C GLN A 36 13.77 -4.20 -0.69
N LYS A 37 12.64 -3.90 -0.06
CA LYS A 37 12.42 -4.25 1.34
C LYS A 37 10.95 -4.58 1.58
N PRO A 38 10.62 -5.83 1.93
CA PRO A 38 9.24 -6.19 2.26
C PRO A 38 8.73 -5.40 3.44
N MET A 39 7.40 -5.24 3.53
CA MET A 39 6.80 -4.61 4.69
C MET A 39 7.10 -5.42 5.94
N ALA A 40 7.46 -4.73 7.03
CA ALA A 40 7.60 -5.37 8.31
C ALA A 40 6.27 -5.99 8.74
N PRO A 41 6.29 -7.15 9.41
CA PRO A 41 5.05 -7.81 9.83
C PRO A 41 4.12 -6.92 10.65
N GLY A 42 4.67 -6.06 11.49
CA GLY A 42 3.86 -5.12 12.27
C GLY A 42 3.19 -4.05 11.43
N GLU A 43 3.83 -3.62 10.35
CA GLU A 43 3.25 -2.63 9.46
C GLU A 43 2.09 -3.21 8.65
N ILE A 44 2.29 -4.35 8.02
CA ILE A 44 1.21 -4.96 7.23
C ILE A 44 0.04 -5.36 8.12
N ARG A 45 0.31 -5.76 9.36
CA ARG A 45 -0.73 -6.12 10.32
C ARG A 45 -1.68 -4.94 10.58
N ARG A 46 -1.17 -3.71 10.64
CA ARG A 46 -2.00 -2.53 10.84
C ARG A 46 -3.05 -2.39 9.73
N PHE A 47 -2.64 -2.61 8.49
CA PHE A 47 -3.54 -2.56 7.34
C PHE A 47 -4.54 -3.72 7.37
N ILE A 48 -4.09 -4.90 7.75
CA ILE A 48 -4.97 -6.07 7.86
C ILE A 48 -6.04 -5.85 8.92
N GLU A 49 -5.66 -5.32 10.07
CA GLU A 49 -6.61 -5.05 11.16
C GLU A 49 -7.63 -3.99 10.76
N ARG A 50 -7.23 -3.03 9.93
CA ARG A 50 -8.11 -1.94 9.51
C ARG A 50 -9.03 -2.34 8.37
N PHE A 51 -8.53 -3.08 7.39
CA PHE A 51 -9.25 -3.36 6.14
C PHE A 51 -9.52 -4.83 5.90
N GLY A 52 -8.78 -5.72 6.54
CA GLY A 52 -8.81 -7.14 6.22
C GLY A 52 -7.85 -7.50 5.09
N LEU A 53 -7.30 -8.70 5.13
CA LEU A 53 -6.33 -9.14 4.12
C LEU A 53 -6.93 -9.13 2.71
N ALA A 54 -8.19 -9.54 2.59
CA ALA A 54 -8.85 -9.61 1.28
C ALA A 54 -8.89 -8.24 0.59
N ALA A 55 -9.05 -7.16 1.37
CA ALA A 55 -9.09 -5.81 0.81
C ALA A 55 -7.72 -5.33 0.34
N LEU A 56 -6.63 -5.92 0.85
CA LEU A 56 -5.28 -5.54 0.48
C LEU A 56 -4.82 -6.21 -0.81
N VAL A 57 -5.44 -7.31 -1.20
CA VAL A 57 -5.01 -8.11 -2.36
C VAL A 57 -5.71 -7.60 -3.62
N ASP A 58 -4.93 -7.35 -4.67
CA ASP A 58 -5.45 -6.93 -5.96
C ASP A 58 -5.85 -8.14 -6.78
N VAL A 59 -7.07 -8.63 -6.57
CA VAL A 59 -7.58 -9.83 -7.23
C VAL A 59 -7.81 -9.64 -8.73
N GLU A 60 -7.84 -8.41 -9.19
CA GLU A 60 -8.00 -8.10 -10.62
C GLU A 60 -6.68 -7.79 -11.30
N GLY A 61 -5.60 -7.79 -10.54
CA GLY A 61 -4.28 -7.46 -11.07
C GLY A 61 -3.61 -8.61 -11.79
N ALA A 62 -2.63 -8.27 -12.64
CA ALA A 62 -1.88 -9.25 -13.41
C ALA A 62 -1.09 -10.21 -12.51
N ALA A 63 -0.52 -9.73 -11.42
CA ALA A 63 0.25 -10.58 -10.52
C ALA A 63 -0.61 -11.69 -9.91
N TYR A 64 -1.84 -11.37 -9.55
CA TYR A 64 -2.78 -12.35 -9.02
C TYR A 64 -3.14 -13.40 -10.08
N ALA A 65 -3.43 -12.94 -11.30
CA ALA A 65 -3.77 -13.81 -12.41
C ALA A 65 -2.58 -14.71 -12.79
N ASP A 66 -1.38 -14.15 -12.89
CA ASP A 66 -0.18 -14.88 -13.26
C ASP A 66 0.18 -15.96 -12.23
N ALA A 67 -0.10 -15.72 -10.97
CA ALA A 67 0.13 -16.70 -9.91
C ALA A 67 -0.93 -17.79 -9.84
N GLY A 68 -2.01 -17.67 -10.63
CA GLY A 68 -3.10 -18.66 -10.63
C GLY A 68 -3.91 -18.68 -9.34
N LEU A 69 -3.87 -17.62 -8.56
CA LEU A 69 -4.49 -17.57 -7.24
C LEU A 69 -6.00 -17.69 -7.27
N LYS A 70 -6.61 -17.34 -8.39
CA LYS A 70 -8.06 -17.49 -8.58
C LYS A 70 -8.52 -18.95 -8.42
N TYR A 71 -7.65 -19.89 -8.74
CA TYR A 71 -7.95 -21.31 -8.74
C TYR A 71 -7.39 -22.06 -7.54
N LEU A 72 -6.77 -21.33 -6.61
CA LEU A 72 -6.13 -21.92 -5.45
C LEU A 72 -6.82 -21.46 -4.17
N LYS A 73 -6.89 -22.37 -3.21
CA LYS A 73 -7.24 -22.01 -1.84
C LYS A 73 -5.95 -21.78 -1.08
N VAL A 74 -5.73 -20.55 -0.66
CA VAL A 74 -4.53 -20.18 0.09
C VAL A 74 -4.94 -19.68 1.46
N THR A 75 -4.19 -20.08 2.47
CA THR A 75 -4.39 -19.53 3.82
C THR A 75 -3.86 -18.10 3.87
N ASP A 76 -4.25 -17.36 4.89
CA ASP A 76 -3.74 -16.00 5.08
C ASP A 76 -2.22 -16.00 5.22
N SER A 77 -1.67 -16.99 5.93
CA SER A 77 -0.22 -17.12 6.10
C SER A 77 0.49 -17.33 4.76
N GLU A 78 -0.06 -18.21 3.92
CA GLU A 78 0.48 -18.44 2.59
C GLU A 78 0.40 -17.19 1.70
N MET A 79 -0.72 -16.47 1.78
CA MET A 79 -0.89 -15.22 1.02
C MET A 79 0.15 -14.19 1.45
N LEU A 80 0.40 -14.04 2.74
CA LEU A 80 1.40 -13.12 3.23
C LEU A 80 2.80 -13.46 2.72
N GLN A 81 3.14 -14.74 2.66
CA GLN A 81 4.42 -15.18 2.10
C GLN A 81 4.53 -14.84 0.61
N ARG A 82 3.43 -15.00 -0.13
CA ARG A 82 3.42 -14.66 -1.55
C ARG A 82 3.57 -13.15 -1.76
N ILE A 83 2.94 -12.35 -0.91
CA ILE A 83 3.05 -10.88 -0.98
C ILE A 83 4.49 -10.44 -0.74
N GLU A 84 5.22 -11.08 0.16
CA GLU A 84 6.63 -10.75 0.37
C GLU A 84 7.46 -10.93 -0.89
N ARG A 85 7.18 -11.97 -1.66
CA ARG A 85 7.92 -12.27 -2.89
C ARG A 85 7.44 -11.45 -4.07
N GLU A 86 6.14 -11.11 -4.07
CA GLU A 86 5.54 -10.36 -5.18
C GLU A 86 4.65 -9.26 -4.62
N PRO A 87 5.24 -8.09 -4.32
CA PRO A 87 4.48 -6.97 -3.76
C PRO A 87 3.32 -6.48 -4.62
N LYS A 88 3.35 -6.76 -5.92
CA LYS A 88 2.27 -6.35 -6.81
C LYS A 88 0.97 -7.11 -6.57
N LEU A 89 0.98 -8.13 -5.72
CA LEU A 89 -0.25 -8.77 -5.26
C LEU A 89 -1.08 -7.84 -4.39
N LEU A 90 -0.45 -6.82 -3.81
CA LEU A 90 -1.16 -5.81 -3.02
C LEU A 90 -1.80 -4.76 -3.91
N ARG A 91 -2.88 -4.16 -3.43
CA ARG A 91 -3.45 -2.95 -4.05
C ARG A 91 -2.57 -1.77 -3.69
N LEU A 92 -1.56 -1.53 -4.50
CA LEU A 92 -0.60 -0.47 -4.25
C LEU A 92 -1.16 0.89 -4.61
N PRO A 93 -0.75 1.94 -3.91
CA PRO A 93 0.11 1.89 -2.73
C PRO A 93 -0.67 1.68 -1.44
N LEU A 94 -0.02 1.15 -0.42
CA LEU A 94 -0.53 1.21 0.95
C LEU A 94 0.06 2.47 1.57
N VAL A 95 -0.78 3.36 2.06
CA VAL A 95 -0.34 4.65 2.58
C VAL A 95 -0.72 4.80 4.04
N ARG A 96 0.23 5.24 4.84
CA ARG A 96 0.04 5.47 6.26
C ARG A 96 0.28 6.94 6.59
N GLY A 97 -0.78 7.62 7.06
CA GLY A 97 -0.68 8.96 7.62
C GLY A 97 -0.57 8.90 9.14
N SER A 98 -0.76 10.04 9.80
CA SER A 98 -0.70 10.10 11.26
C SER A 98 -1.86 9.37 11.93
N ARG A 99 -3.03 9.41 11.32
CA ARG A 99 -4.26 8.84 11.91
C ARG A 99 -5.00 7.91 10.96
N ARG A 100 -4.58 7.83 9.71
CA ARG A 100 -5.31 7.12 8.65
C ARG A 100 -4.43 6.17 7.91
N LEU A 101 -5.06 5.14 7.40
CA LEU A 101 -4.44 4.21 6.47
C LEU A 101 -5.28 4.20 5.20
N SER A 102 -4.64 3.97 4.06
CA SER A 102 -5.38 3.78 2.81
C SER A 102 -4.79 2.64 2.01
N VAL A 103 -5.61 2.09 1.13
CA VAL A 103 -5.25 0.98 0.25
C VAL A 103 -5.61 1.37 -1.17
N GLY A 104 -4.67 1.18 -2.09
CA GLY A 104 -4.88 1.52 -3.49
C GLY A 104 -4.88 3.02 -3.72
N GLN A 105 -5.37 3.41 -4.88
CA GLN A 105 -5.41 4.82 -5.27
C GLN A 105 -6.67 5.48 -4.70
N ASP A 106 -6.54 6.04 -3.50
CA ASP A 106 -7.63 6.65 -2.75
C ASP A 106 -7.29 8.11 -2.46
N GLU A 107 -7.57 8.97 -3.44
CA GLU A 107 -7.25 10.39 -3.33
C GLU A 107 -8.01 11.08 -2.21
N ALA A 108 -9.22 10.66 -1.90
CA ALA A 108 -9.99 11.23 -0.80
C ALA A 108 -9.27 11.03 0.54
N ALA A 109 -8.76 9.81 0.77
CA ALA A 109 -7.98 9.53 1.97
C ALA A 109 -6.66 10.31 1.98
N TRP A 110 -6.00 10.42 0.82
CA TRP A 110 -4.76 11.18 0.72
C TRP A 110 -4.95 12.65 1.05
N LYS A 111 -6.07 13.24 0.60
CA LYS A 111 -6.39 14.63 0.94
C LYS A 111 -6.51 14.84 2.44
N GLU A 112 -7.17 13.91 3.12
CA GLU A 112 -7.31 13.98 4.56
C GLU A 112 -5.98 13.78 5.27
N MET A 113 -5.13 12.87 4.78
CA MET A 113 -3.79 12.68 5.30
C MET A 113 -2.94 13.94 5.15
N ALA A 114 -3.03 14.60 4.01
CA ALA A 114 -2.31 15.84 3.75
C ALA A 114 -2.76 16.93 4.71
N ALA A 115 -4.07 17.06 4.93
CA ALA A 115 -4.61 18.03 5.87
C ALA A 115 -4.13 17.75 7.30
N GLU A 116 -4.12 16.49 7.72
CA GLU A 116 -3.66 16.09 9.05
C GLU A 116 -2.16 16.32 9.23
N ALA A 117 -1.40 16.24 8.14
CA ALA A 117 0.04 16.54 8.20
C ALA A 117 0.34 18.04 8.18
N GLY A 118 -0.68 18.89 8.16
CA GLY A 118 -0.51 20.33 8.15
C GLY A 118 -0.20 20.91 6.79
N ALA A 119 -0.51 20.24 5.71
CA ALA A 119 -0.31 20.72 4.34
C ALA A 119 -1.19 21.93 4.06
N ARG A 120 -0.72 22.80 3.19
CA ARG A 120 -1.41 24.06 2.87
C ARG A 120 -1.61 24.22 1.37
#